data_f52a11d5babcd562a86d25dd799e5851
#
_entry.id   f52a11d5babcd562a86d25dd799e5851
#
_cell.length_a   1.000
_cell.length_b   1.000
_cell.length_c   1.000
_cell.angle_alpha   90.00
_cell.angle_beta   90.00
_cell.angle_gamma   90.00
#
_symmetry.space_group_name_H-M   'P 1'
#
loop_
_entity.id
_entity.type
_entity.pdbx_description
1 polymer ?
#
loop_
_entity_poly.entity_id
_entity_poly.type
_entity_poly.pdbx_seq_one_letter_code
_entity_poly.pdbx_strand_id
1 'polypeptide(L)'
;PSEKLEGISPDKIYYQHYGLRIGADISRPIRSLLDKSYQGLELVGDYRLNYRYYLAGEIGKERKVSENNYFDFTTNGQYIKFGIDYNSYTNWYGMENMIYFGARYGFSIFNQEVTRYSVHTLRNYWNESLIGTQSDILTSYQGRTAHWLEGILGIKVELFKHFYAGASLRFSFLLYQNKDNFPNFWIPGVQRVWEGSNIGINYNYTLSYMIPLYKKAKEKTYKNDK
;
A
#
# COMPACT_ATOMS: atom_id res chain seq x y z
N PRO A 1 -12.83 23.19 42.10
CA PRO A 1 -11.49 22.71 42.42
C PRO A 1 -10.84 22.24 41.11
N SER A 2 -9.94 23.09 40.60
CA SER A 2 -9.15 22.83 39.41
C SER A 2 -8.10 21.78 39.77
N GLU A 3 -8.21 20.57 39.20
CA GLU A 3 -7.15 19.59 39.23
C GLU A 3 -5.93 20.17 38.52
N LYS A 4 -4.93 20.53 39.33
CA LYS A 4 -3.58 20.80 38.85
C LYS A 4 -3.03 19.50 38.28
N LEU A 5 -2.78 19.43 36.96
CA LEU A 5 -1.98 18.40 36.36
C LEU A 5 -0.54 18.54 36.90
N GLU A 6 -0.26 17.89 38.02
CA GLU A 6 1.06 17.76 38.63
C GLU A 6 1.90 16.85 37.70
N GLY A 7 3.00 17.38 37.15
CA GLY A 7 4.03 16.58 36.50
C GLY A 7 4.75 17.23 35.34
N ILE A 8 4.39 18.43 34.92
CA ILE A 8 5.11 19.10 33.82
C ILE A 8 6.01 20.18 34.38
N SER A 9 7.30 19.89 34.51
CA SER A 9 8.30 20.90 34.82
C SER A 9 8.33 21.96 33.71
N PRO A 10 8.15 23.27 34.03
CA PRO A 10 8.04 24.31 32.99
C PRO A 10 9.29 24.52 32.12
N ASP A 11 10.42 23.96 32.52
CA ASP A 11 11.72 24.19 31.89
C ASP A 11 12.26 23.04 31.05
N LYS A 12 11.51 21.95 30.89
CA LYS A 12 11.96 20.84 30.03
C LYS A 12 11.70 21.15 28.56
N ILE A 13 12.78 21.43 27.81
CA ILE A 13 12.74 21.51 26.34
C ILE A 13 12.65 20.07 25.80
N TYR A 14 11.55 19.75 25.16
CA TYR A 14 11.37 18.45 24.51
C TYR A 14 11.85 18.52 23.07
N TYR A 15 12.76 17.62 22.72
CA TYR A 15 13.28 17.50 21.36
C TYR A 15 12.51 16.42 20.59
N GLN A 16 12.12 16.74 19.39
CA GLN A 16 11.53 15.79 18.43
C GLN A 16 12.58 15.34 17.45
N HIS A 17 12.56 14.05 17.14
CA HIS A 17 13.46 13.47 16.16
C HIS A 17 12.89 13.66 14.75
N TYR A 18 13.73 14.17 13.87
CA TYR A 18 13.48 14.24 12.44
C TYR A 18 14.41 13.26 11.75
N GLY A 19 13.89 12.43 10.88
CA GLY A 19 14.67 11.39 10.26
C GLY A 19 13.93 10.71 9.12
N LEU A 20 14.59 9.72 8.58
CA LEU A 20 14.08 8.82 7.57
C LEU A 20 13.66 7.52 8.25
N ARG A 21 12.40 7.11 8.09
CA ARG A 21 11.95 5.76 8.45
C ARG A 21 12.05 4.87 7.23
N ILE A 22 12.63 3.70 7.39
CA ILE A 22 12.74 2.66 6.36
C ILE A 22 12.20 1.38 6.96
N GLY A 23 11.41 0.66 6.18
CA GLY A 23 10.79 -0.57 6.65
C GLY A 23 10.29 -1.45 5.52
N ALA A 24 9.55 -2.48 5.89
CA ALA A 24 8.92 -3.39 4.96
C ALA A 24 7.45 -3.62 5.35
N ASP A 25 6.62 -3.85 4.34
CA ASP A 25 5.28 -4.37 4.55
C ASP A 25 5.36 -5.88 4.78
N ILE A 26 5.08 -6.30 6.02
CA ILE A 26 5.09 -7.71 6.42
C ILE A 26 3.84 -8.47 5.98
N SER A 27 2.76 -7.78 5.60
CA SER A 27 1.53 -8.42 5.13
C SER A 27 1.78 -9.22 3.84
N ARG A 28 2.69 -8.74 2.97
CA ARG A 28 3.05 -9.38 1.70
C ARG A 28 3.77 -10.72 1.90
N PRO A 29 4.90 -10.78 2.63
CA PRO A 29 5.57 -12.05 2.95
C PRO A 29 4.67 -13.02 3.71
N ILE A 30 3.89 -12.57 4.69
CA ILE A 30 2.94 -13.42 5.44
C ILE A 30 1.93 -14.05 4.47
N ARG A 31 1.35 -13.26 3.58
CA ARG A 31 0.44 -13.78 2.55
C ARG A 31 1.13 -14.77 1.63
N SER A 32 2.39 -14.53 1.26
CA SER A 32 3.17 -15.44 0.42
C SER A 32 3.43 -16.80 1.10
N LEU A 33 3.47 -16.85 2.43
CA LEU A 33 3.59 -18.11 3.19
C LEU A 33 2.25 -18.86 3.28
N LEU A 34 1.14 -18.13 3.33
CA LEU A 34 -0.20 -18.71 3.48
C LEU A 34 -0.84 -19.08 2.13
N ASP A 35 -0.57 -18.32 1.08
CA ASP A 35 -1.11 -18.49 -0.27
C ASP A 35 0.03 -18.76 -1.26
N LYS A 36 0.23 -20.03 -1.62
CA LYS A 36 1.27 -20.45 -2.59
C LYS A 36 1.11 -19.82 -3.98
N SER A 37 -0.08 -19.33 -4.31
CA SER A 37 -0.37 -18.65 -5.57
C SER A 37 0.03 -17.17 -5.57
N TYR A 38 0.48 -16.65 -4.42
CA TYR A 38 0.91 -15.26 -4.26
C TYR A 38 2.34 -15.14 -3.76
N GLN A 39 3.10 -14.26 -4.32
CA GLN A 39 4.42 -13.85 -3.86
C GLN A 39 4.52 -12.34 -3.92
N GLY A 40 4.94 -11.70 -2.84
CA GLY A 40 5.06 -10.25 -2.78
C GLY A 40 6.06 -9.77 -1.74
N LEU A 41 6.71 -8.65 -2.07
CA LEU A 41 7.58 -7.90 -1.19
C LEU A 41 7.37 -6.41 -1.46
N GLU A 42 7.25 -5.62 -0.40
CA GLU A 42 7.14 -4.16 -0.48
C GLU A 42 8.05 -3.53 0.56
N LEU A 43 8.92 -2.62 0.12
CA LEU A 43 9.71 -1.75 0.99
C LEU A 43 9.00 -0.41 1.10
N VAL A 44 8.98 0.13 2.29
CA VAL A 44 8.33 1.40 2.61
C VAL A 44 9.33 2.37 3.23
N GLY A 45 9.20 3.63 2.91
CA GLY A 45 10.00 4.69 3.51
C GLY A 45 9.20 5.95 3.69
N ASP A 46 9.45 6.68 4.77
CA ASP A 46 8.90 8.00 4.95
C ASP A 46 9.90 8.95 5.62
N TYR A 47 9.84 10.21 5.21
CA TYR A 47 10.68 11.28 5.70
C TYR A 47 9.83 12.38 6.31
N ARG A 48 10.12 12.76 7.56
CA ARG A 48 9.41 13.79 8.28
C ARG A 48 9.80 15.19 7.78
N LEU A 49 8.88 15.87 7.12
CA LEU A 49 9.06 17.25 6.69
C LEU A 49 8.83 18.23 7.84
N ASN A 50 7.76 18.03 8.58
CA ASN A 50 7.41 18.80 9.76
C ASN A 50 6.61 17.96 10.76
N TYR A 51 5.99 18.60 11.76
CA TYR A 51 5.22 17.89 12.78
C TYR A 51 4.05 17.08 12.24
N ARG A 52 3.42 17.53 11.15
CA ARG A 52 2.19 16.95 10.59
C ARG A 52 2.40 16.25 9.27
N TYR A 53 3.40 16.65 8.48
CA TYR A 53 3.56 16.17 7.11
C TYR A 53 4.80 15.29 6.96
N TYR A 54 4.60 14.16 6.29
CA TYR A 54 5.65 13.20 5.95
C TYR A 54 5.61 12.93 4.46
N LEU A 55 6.77 13.00 3.80
CA LEU A 55 6.92 12.50 2.43
C LEU A 55 7.10 11.00 2.51
N ALA A 56 6.36 10.24 1.71
CA ALA A 56 6.44 8.80 1.76
C ALA A 56 6.57 8.19 0.36
N GLY A 57 7.32 7.08 0.29
CA GLY A 57 7.55 6.31 -0.90
C GLY A 57 7.55 4.82 -0.61
N GLU A 58 7.14 4.04 -1.60
CA GLU A 58 7.02 2.60 -1.51
C GLU A 58 7.47 1.99 -2.85
N ILE A 59 8.16 0.87 -2.78
CA ILE A 59 8.55 0.09 -3.96
C ILE A 59 8.27 -1.38 -3.68
N GLY A 60 7.66 -2.07 -4.63
CA GLY A 60 7.32 -3.46 -4.44
C GLY A 60 7.34 -4.28 -5.72
N LYS A 61 7.35 -5.59 -5.51
CA LYS A 61 7.24 -6.60 -6.56
C LYS A 61 6.21 -7.64 -6.13
N GLU A 62 5.35 -8.04 -7.07
CA GLU A 62 4.34 -9.05 -6.85
C GLU A 62 4.26 -10.02 -8.01
N ARG A 63 3.96 -11.27 -7.66
CA ARG A 63 3.55 -12.32 -8.59
C ARG A 63 2.28 -12.97 -8.06
N LYS A 64 1.28 -13.11 -8.92
CA LYS A 64 0.02 -13.82 -8.62
C LYS A 64 -0.29 -14.80 -9.72
N VAL A 65 -0.52 -16.05 -9.33
CA VAL A 65 -1.11 -17.10 -10.15
C VAL A 65 -2.59 -17.17 -9.78
N SER A 66 -3.46 -17.16 -10.75
CA SER A 66 -4.91 -17.29 -10.54
C SER A 66 -5.43 -18.41 -11.42
N GLU A 67 -6.04 -19.38 -10.79
CA GLU A 67 -6.67 -20.52 -11.43
C GLU A 67 -8.17 -20.48 -11.10
N ASN A 68 -9.00 -20.39 -12.13
CA ASN A 68 -10.44 -20.36 -12.03
C ASN A 68 -11.08 -21.37 -13.01
N ASN A 69 -12.37 -21.61 -12.87
CA ASN A 69 -13.10 -22.52 -13.77
C ASN A 69 -13.11 -22.02 -15.23
N TYR A 70 -12.92 -20.72 -15.47
CA TYR A 70 -13.04 -20.08 -16.77
C TYR A 70 -11.70 -19.66 -17.38
N PHE A 71 -10.74 -19.28 -16.58
CA PHE A 71 -9.42 -18.84 -17.06
C PHE A 71 -8.34 -19.00 -15.99
N ASP A 72 -7.13 -19.26 -16.46
CA ASP A 72 -5.92 -19.27 -15.64
C ASP A 72 -4.95 -18.23 -16.17
N PHE A 73 -4.40 -17.44 -15.27
CA PHE A 73 -3.40 -16.45 -15.62
C PHE A 73 -2.35 -16.26 -14.53
N THR A 74 -1.17 -15.83 -14.94
CA THR A 74 -0.10 -15.40 -14.05
C THR A 74 0.22 -13.93 -14.31
N THR A 75 0.19 -13.13 -13.29
CA THR A 75 0.67 -11.73 -13.34
C THR A 75 1.96 -11.62 -12.55
N ASN A 76 2.98 -10.96 -13.10
CA ASN A 76 4.25 -10.66 -12.44
C ASN A 76 4.67 -9.25 -12.80
N GLY A 77 4.94 -8.43 -11.79
CA GLY A 77 5.34 -7.04 -12.02
C GLY A 77 5.88 -6.35 -10.78
N GLN A 78 6.26 -5.11 -11.01
CA GLN A 78 6.79 -4.23 -10.00
C GLN A 78 6.06 -2.89 -10.02
N TYR A 79 6.10 -2.19 -8.90
CA TYR A 79 5.44 -0.90 -8.75
C TYR A 79 6.21 0.01 -7.83
N ILE A 80 5.94 1.30 -8.01
CA ILE A 80 6.42 2.37 -7.14
C ILE A 80 5.22 3.25 -6.76
N LYS A 81 5.22 3.73 -5.52
CA LYS A 81 4.25 4.69 -5.02
C LYS A 81 4.97 5.83 -4.33
N PHE A 82 4.46 7.03 -4.47
CA PHE A 82 4.99 8.21 -3.76
C PHE A 82 3.85 9.14 -3.37
N GLY A 83 4.02 9.87 -2.30
CA GLY A 83 2.99 10.76 -1.81
C GLY A 83 3.29 11.34 -0.43
N ILE A 84 2.23 11.76 0.25
CA ILE A 84 2.31 12.51 1.50
C ILE A 84 1.38 11.88 2.53
N ASP A 85 1.85 11.82 3.79
CA ASP A 85 1.04 11.48 4.97
C ASP A 85 0.84 12.71 5.83
N TYR A 86 -0.39 12.92 6.26
CA TYR A 86 -0.78 13.92 7.24
C TYR A 86 -1.05 13.24 8.57
N ASN A 87 -0.23 13.55 9.58
CA ASN A 87 -0.44 13.09 10.95
C ASN A 87 -1.47 13.97 11.65
N SER A 88 -2.63 13.41 11.97
CA SER A 88 -3.70 14.06 12.71
C SER A 88 -3.55 13.93 14.23
N TYR A 89 -2.70 13.02 14.68
CA TYR A 89 -2.54 12.69 16.10
C TYR A 89 -1.61 13.67 16.81
N THR A 90 -2.04 14.19 17.93
CA THR A 90 -1.21 15.01 18.81
C THR A 90 -0.63 14.12 19.90
N ASN A 91 0.65 13.78 19.78
CA ASN A 91 1.35 12.94 20.75
C ASN A 91 1.53 13.62 22.09
N TRP A 92 1.48 12.82 23.14
CA TRP A 92 2.03 13.22 24.44
C TRP A 92 3.54 13.36 24.36
N TYR A 93 4.12 14.09 25.28
CA TYR A 93 5.57 14.35 25.30
C TYR A 93 6.35 13.02 25.34
N GLY A 94 7.30 12.87 24.42
CA GLY A 94 8.18 11.68 24.32
C GLY A 94 7.62 10.51 23.51
N MET A 95 6.40 10.62 22.98
CA MET A 95 5.84 9.63 22.05
C MET A 95 5.87 10.14 20.63
N GLU A 96 6.10 9.24 19.66
CA GLU A 96 6.09 9.55 18.23
C GLU A 96 5.09 8.67 17.44
N ASN A 97 3.92 8.41 18.05
CA ASN A 97 2.82 7.69 17.42
C ASN A 97 2.15 8.55 16.34
N MET A 98 1.54 7.91 15.35
CA MET A 98 0.79 8.55 14.27
C MET A 98 -0.57 7.92 14.08
N ILE A 99 -1.59 8.75 13.92
CA ILE A 99 -2.82 8.41 13.21
C ILE A 99 -2.80 9.30 11.99
N TYR A 100 -2.78 8.73 10.80
CA TYR A 100 -2.51 9.49 9.59
C TYR A 100 -3.47 9.21 8.45
N PHE A 101 -3.65 10.23 7.65
CA PHE A 101 -4.29 10.18 6.36
C PHE A 101 -3.20 10.34 5.31
N GLY A 102 -3.15 9.43 4.35
CA GLY A 102 -2.16 9.46 3.29
C GLY A 102 -2.79 9.57 1.91
N ALA A 103 -2.06 10.18 1.00
CA ALA A 103 -2.35 10.15 -0.42
C ALA A 103 -1.12 9.66 -1.17
N ARG A 104 -1.30 8.76 -2.13
CA ARG A 104 -0.23 8.23 -2.99
C ARG A 104 -0.63 8.27 -4.45
N TYR A 105 0.34 8.50 -5.29
CA TYR A 105 0.29 8.18 -6.70
C TYR A 105 1.09 6.91 -6.94
N GLY A 106 0.46 5.92 -7.57
CA GLY A 106 1.07 4.65 -7.88
C GLY A 106 1.26 4.44 -9.37
N PHE A 107 2.35 3.77 -9.72
CA PHE A 107 2.69 3.34 -11.05
C PHE A 107 3.17 1.89 -11.02
N SER A 108 2.68 1.06 -11.94
CA SER A 108 3.07 -0.34 -12.07
C SER A 108 3.41 -0.69 -13.52
N ILE A 109 4.43 -1.55 -13.67
CA ILE A 109 4.76 -2.25 -14.91
C ILE A 109 4.71 -3.73 -14.64
N PHE A 110 3.98 -4.48 -15.46
CA PHE A 110 3.77 -5.89 -15.25
C PHE A 110 3.55 -6.66 -16.55
N ASN A 111 3.79 -7.96 -16.48
CA ASN A 111 3.49 -8.91 -17.52
C ASN A 111 2.36 -9.83 -17.05
N GLN A 112 1.52 -10.24 -17.96
CA GLN A 112 0.42 -11.15 -17.73
C GLN A 112 0.42 -12.25 -18.76
N GLU A 113 0.44 -13.49 -18.30
CA GLU A 113 0.40 -14.68 -19.14
C GLU A 113 -0.90 -15.42 -18.88
N VAL A 114 -1.69 -15.63 -19.93
CA VAL A 114 -2.94 -16.38 -19.90
C VAL A 114 -2.68 -17.76 -20.44
N THR A 115 -2.85 -18.78 -19.59
CA THR A 115 -2.52 -20.18 -19.90
C THR A 115 -3.73 -21.01 -20.24
N ARG A 116 -4.92 -20.62 -19.75
CA ARG A 116 -6.20 -21.27 -20.04
C ARG A 116 -7.31 -20.24 -20.12
N TYR A 117 -8.16 -20.40 -21.09
CA TYR A 117 -9.41 -19.64 -21.25
C TYR A 117 -10.52 -20.55 -21.77
N SER A 118 -11.67 -20.56 -21.09
CA SER A 118 -12.82 -21.37 -21.46
C SER A 118 -14.00 -20.46 -21.79
N VAL A 119 -14.48 -20.52 -23.02
CA VAL A 119 -15.68 -19.79 -23.45
C VAL A 119 -16.89 -20.68 -23.24
N HIS A 120 -17.79 -20.30 -22.36
CA HIS A 120 -19.10 -20.91 -22.23
C HIS A 120 -20.08 -20.21 -23.19
N THR A 121 -20.37 -20.82 -24.32
CA THR A 121 -21.43 -20.37 -25.24
C THR A 121 -22.74 -21.09 -24.91
N LEU A 122 -23.76 -20.35 -24.52
CA LEU A 122 -25.09 -20.85 -24.21
C LEU A 122 -25.82 -21.49 -25.42
N ARG A 123 -25.20 -21.51 -26.61
CA ARG A 123 -25.79 -22.04 -27.87
C ARG A 123 -25.27 -23.39 -28.33
N ASN A 124 -24.31 -24.00 -27.62
CA ASN A 124 -23.73 -25.28 -28.06
C ASN A 124 -24.42 -26.46 -27.39
N TYR A 125 -25.58 -26.86 -27.95
CA TYR A 125 -26.29 -28.07 -27.51
C TYR A 125 -25.57 -29.37 -27.95
N TRP A 126 -24.58 -29.30 -28.88
CA TRP A 126 -23.96 -30.46 -29.52
C TRP A 126 -22.44 -30.41 -29.65
N ASN A 127 -21.73 -29.42 -29.14
CA ASN A 127 -20.28 -29.40 -29.18
C ASN A 127 -19.70 -29.28 -27.78
N GLU A 128 -18.76 -30.19 -27.49
CA GLU A 128 -17.86 -30.08 -26.33
C GLU A 128 -17.28 -28.69 -26.24
N SER A 129 -17.22 -28.20 -25.02
CA SER A 129 -16.61 -26.91 -24.68
C SER A 129 -15.35 -26.66 -25.50
N LEU A 130 -15.36 -25.62 -26.31
CA LEU A 130 -14.16 -25.13 -27.00
C LEU A 130 -13.15 -24.66 -25.95
N ILE A 131 -12.47 -25.62 -25.35
CA ILE A 131 -11.34 -25.36 -24.47
C ILE A 131 -10.18 -24.95 -25.38
N GLY A 132 -9.82 -23.68 -25.31
CA GLY A 132 -8.50 -23.26 -25.71
C GLY A 132 -8.20 -23.04 -27.18
N THR A 133 -9.12 -22.49 -27.98
CA THR A 133 -8.78 -22.21 -29.39
C THR A 133 -8.93 -20.76 -29.83
N GLN A 134 -9.07 -19.83 -28.92
CA GLN A 134 -8.90 -18.43 -29.29
C GLN A 134 -7.45 -18.04 -29.03
N SER A 135 -6.57 -18.30 -30.00
CA SER A 135 -5.12 -18.06 -29.96
C SER A 135 -4.73 -16.63 -29.56
N ASP A 136 -5.62 -15.68 -29.79
CA ASP A 136 -5.41 -14.26 -29.49
C ASP A 136 -5.52 -13.91 -27.99
N ILE A 137 -6.11 -14.80 -27.19
CA ILE A 137 -6.27 -14.62 -25.72
C ILE A 137 -5.22 -15.43 -24.97
N LEU A 138 -4.88 -16.62 -25.46
CA LEU A 138 -3.83 -17.47 -24.90
C LEU A 138 -2.45 -16.94 -25.31
N THR A 139 -2.04 -15.86 -24.68
CA THR A 139 -0.79 -15.18 -25.02
C THR A 139 -0.15 -14.55 -23.80
N SER A 140 1.07 -14.12 -23.95
CA SER A 140 1.81 -13.34 -22.96
C SER A 140 1.72 -11.85 -23.31
N TYR A 141 1.06 -11.10 -22.44
CA TYR A 141 0.95 -9.65 -22.54
C TYR A 141 2.09 -9.03 -21.73
N GLN A 142 3.07 -8.45 -22.44
CA GLN A 142 4.26 -7.87 -21.80
C GLN A 142 4.19 -6.35 -21.75
N GLY A 143 4.84 -5.77 -20.72
CA GLY A 143 4.97 -4.32 -20.60
C GLY A 143 3.67 -3.58 -20.32
N ARG A 144 2.67 -4.23 -19.74
CA ARG A 144 1.44 -3.57 -19.29
C ARG A 144 1.74 -2.54 -18.22
N THR A 145 1.05 -1.42 -18.26
CA THR A 145 1.20 -0.35 -17.30
C THR A 145 -0.14 0.01 -16.67
N ALA A 146 -0.08 0.43 -15.42
CA ALA A 146 -1.22 0.96 -14.71
C ALA A 146 -0.82 2.12 -13.80
N HIS A 147 -1.71 3.12 -13.68
CA HIS A 147 -1.56 4.28 -12.82
C HIS A 147 -2.79 4.43 -11.94
N TRP A 148 -2.60 4.79 -10.68
CA TRP A 148 -3.70 4.97 -9.74
C TRP A 148 -3.40 6.05 -8.70
N LEU A 149 -4.46 6.56 -8.10
CA LEU A 149 -4.39 7.29 -6.84
C LEU A 149 -4.79 6.37 -5.69
N GLU A 150 -4.17 6.56 -4.53
CA GLU A 150 -4.44 5.78 -3.35
C GLU A 150 -4.64 6.69 -2.15
N GLY A 151 -5.77 6.54 -1.47
CA GLY A 151 -6.06 7.13 -0.17
C GLY A 151 -5.72 6.13 0.92
N ILE A 152 -5.10 6.59 2.00
CA ILE A 152 -4.63 5.75 3.10
C ILE A 152 -5.19 6.26 4.42
N LEU A 153 -5.66 5.32 5.25
CA LEU A 153 -5.95 5.53 6.66
C LEU A 153 -5.05 4.61 7.44
N GLY A 154 -4.23 5.14 8.34
CA GLY A 154 -3.28 4.30 9.06
C GLY A 154 -2.93 4.79 10.44
N ILE A 155 -2.37 3.86 11.18
CA ILE A 155 -1.77 4.07 12.49
C ILE A 155 -0.32 3.59 12.46
N LYS A 156 0.57 4.30 13.14
CA LYS A 156 1.95 3.86 13.42
C LYS A 156 2.23 4.08 14.90
N VAL A 157 2.76 3.06 15.55
CA VAL A 157 3.06 3.06 16.98
C VAL A 157 4.54 2.73 17.17
N GLU A 158 5.22 3.52 17.99
CA GLU A 158 6.58 3.22 18.42
C GLU A 158 6.54 2.11 19.47
N LEU A 159 7.02 0.91 19.09
CA LEU A 159 7.10 -0.24 20.00
C LEU A 159 8.33 -0.17 20.88
N PHE A 160 9.46 0.18 20.29
CA PHE A 160 10.74 0.38 20.93
C PHE A 160 11.37 1.64 20.35
N LYS A 161 12.39 2.17 20.99
CA LYS A 161 13.09 3.36 20.52
C LYS A 161 13.47 3.24 19.04
N HIS A 162 12.89 4.12 18.22
CA HIS A 162 13.06 4.17 16.76
C HIS A 162 12.47 3.00 15.96
N PHE A 163 11.81 2.04 16.61
CA PHE A 163 11.19 0.91 15.95
C PHE A 163 9.66 1.03 15.97
N TYR A 164 9.04 1.01 14.80
CA TYR A 164 7.63 1.28 14.61
C TYR A 164 6.90 0.10 14.00
N ALA A 165 5.72 -0.21 14.52
CA ALA A 165 4.73 -1.03 13.85
C ALA A 165 3.62 -0.14 13.29
N GLY A 166 3.12 -0.46 12.12
CA GLY A 166 2.03 0.25 11.49
C GLY A 166 0.99 -0.69 10.92
N ALA A 167 -0.26 -0.21 10.88
CA ALA A 167 -1.36 -0.84 10.16
C ALA A 167 -2.07 0.23 9.33
N SER A 168 -2.48 -0.11 8.11
CA SER A 168 -3.17 0.82 7.24
C SER A 168 -4.20 0.13 6.36
N LEU A 169 -5.28 0.85 6.07
CA LEU A 169 -6.26 0.56 5.04
C LEU A 169 -6.00 1.48 3.85
N ARG A 170 -6.10 0.94 2.65
CA ARG A 170 -5.77 1.61 1.40
C ARG A 170 -6.89 1.48 0.39
N PHE A 171 -7.27 2.59 -0.18
CA PHE A 171 -8.31 2.72 -1.20
C PHE A 171 -7.66 3.20 -2.48
N SER A 172 -7.49 2.31 -3.45
CA SER A 172 -6.87 2.60 -4.74
C SER A 172 -7.95 2.92 -5.76
N PHE A 173 -7.74 3.99 -6.53
CA PHE A 173 -8.58 4.39 -7.65
C PHE A 173 -7.75 4.41 -8.93
N LEU A 174 -8.04 3.49 -9.85
CA LEU A 174 -7.35 3.35 -11.12
C LEU A 174 -7.69 4.52 -12.05
N LEU A 175 -6.67 5.26 -12.47
CA LEU A 175 -6.76 6.35 -13.44
C LEU A 175 -6.59 5.83 -14.86
N TYR A 176 -5.63 4.91 -15.04
CA TYR A 176 -5.27 4.37 -16.33
C TYR A 176 -4.73 2.96 -16.21
N GLN A 177 -5.04 2.11 -17.18
CA GLN A 177 -4.44 0.79 -17.36
C GLN A 177 -4.44 0.42 -18.83
N ASN A 178 -3.38 -0.23 -19.31
CA ASN A 178 -3.39 -0.86 -20.61
C ASN A 178 -4.36 -2.04 -20.58
N LYS A 179 -5.31 -2.05 -21.50
CA LYS A 179 -6.26 -3.15 -21.73
C LYS A 179 -6.06 -3.65 -23.15
N ASP A 180 -5.69 -4.89 -23.27
CA ASP A 180 -5.72 -5.62 -24.52
C ASP A 180 -6.96 -6.55 -24.55
N ASN A 181 -6.89 -7.64 -25.29
CA ASN A 181 -7.98 -8.61 -25.41
C ASN A 181 -8.33 -9.34 -24.10
N PHE A 182 -7.46 -9.24 -23.07
CA PHE A 182 -7.69 -9.83 -21.76
C PHE A 182 -7.62 -8.77 -20.64
N PRO A 183 -8.63 -8.69 -19.76
CA PRO A 183 -8.67 -7.69 -18.70
C PRO A 183 -7.63 -7.92 -17.61
N ASN A 184 -7.27 -6.85 -16.89
CA ASN A 184 -6.33 -6.90 -15.78
C ASN A 184 -7.07 -7.21 -14.48
N PHE A 185 -7.24 -8.47 -14.13
CA PHE A 185 -7.85 -8.88 -12.84
C PHE A 185 -6.93 -8.71 -11.64
N TRP A 186 -5.62 -8.62 -11.89
CA TRP A 186 -4.61 -8.39 -10.88
C TRP A 186 -3.57 -7.39 -11.36
N ILE A 187 -3.41 -6.30 -10.63
CA ILE A 187 -2.41 -5.26 -10.92
C ILE A 187 -1.47 -5.19 -9.71
N PRO A 188 -0.15 -5.40 -9.89
CA PRO A 188 0.82 -5.26 -8.81
C PRO A 188 0.71 -3.88 -8.15
N GLY A 189 0.62 -3.86 -6.80
CA GLY A 189 0.42 -2.66 -6.01
C GLY A 189 -1.03 -2.26 -5.77
N VAL A 190 -1.95 -2.52 -6.70
CA VAL A 190 -3.41 -2.36 -6.52
C VAL A 190 -4.04 -3.66 -6.04
N GLN A 191 -3.46 -4.81 -6.46
CA GLN A 191 -3.93 -6.17 -6.25
C GLN A 191 -5.17 -6.51 -7.08
N ARG A 192 -6.25 -7.00 -6.46
CA ARG A 192 -7.42 -7.45 -7.18
C ARG A 192 -8.22 -6.26 -7.72
N VAL A 193 -8.50 -6.32 -9.02
CA VAL A 193 -9.38 -5.38 -9.71
C VAL A 193 -10.59 -6.18 -10.24
N TRP A 194 -11.79 -5.71 -9.93
CA TRP A 194 -13.01 -6.33 -10.44
C TRP A 194 -13.30 -5.80 -11.83
N GLU A 195 -13.80 -6.66 -12.70
CA GLU A 195 -14.22 -6.24 -14.03
C GLU A 195 -15.28 -5.13 -13.93
N GLY A 196 -15.06 -4.03 -14.67
CA GLY A 196 -15.93 -2.84 -14.63
C GLY A 196 -15.72 -1.93 -13.42
N SER A 197 -14.85 -2.27 -12.46
CA SER A 197 -14.51 -1.42 -11.33
C SER A 197 -13.12 -0.82 -11.48
N ASN A 198 -12.97 0.44 -11.06
CA ASN A 198 -11.67 1.11 -10.97
C ASN A 198 -11.17 1.21 -9.51
N ILE A 199 -11.84 0.53 -8.58
CA ILE A 199 -11.54 0.63 -7.15
C ILE A 199 -10.86 -0.64 -6.66
N GLY A 200 -9.77 -0.48 -5.90
CA GLY A 200 -9.10 -1.52 -5.13
C GLY A 200 -9.08 -1.18 -3.66
N ILE A 201 -9.20 -2.18 -2.80
CA ILE A 201 -9.11 -2.03 -1.35
C ILE A 201 -8.04 -3.00 -0.84
N ASN A 202 -7.10 -2.48 -0.06
CA ASN A 202 -5.99 -3.23 0.49
C ASN A 202 -5.76 -2.88 1.96
N TYR A 203 -5.02 -3.74 2.63
CA TYR A 203 -4.48 -3.50 3.97
C TYR A 203 -2.98 -3.83 4.00
N ASN A 204 -2.24 -3.10 4.83
CA ASN A 204 -0.81 -3.32 5.01
C ASN A 204 -0.48 -3.35 6.51
N TYR A 205 0.49 -4.18 6.87
CA TYR A 205 1.14 -4.19 8.18
C TYR A 205 2.62 -3.93 7.97
N THR A 206 3.12 -2.84 8.53
CA THR A 206 4.51 -2.42 8.32
C THR A 206 5.33 -2.51 9.60
N LEU A 207 6.59 -2.91 9.44
CA LEU A 207 7.62 -2.74 10.45
C LEU A 207 8.67 -1.81 9.89
N SER A 208 9.02 -0.77 10.64
CA SER A 208 9.97 0.24 10.18
C SER A 208 10.89 0.72 11.29
N TYR A 209 12.08 1.15 10.90
CA TYR A 209 13.09 1.72 11.78
C TYR A 209 13.37 3.17 11.36
N MET A 210 13.38 4.08 12.35
CA MET A 210 13.68 5.48 12.12
C MET A 210 15.18 5.75 12.34
N ILE A 211 15.82 6.24 11.30
CA ILE A 211 17.19 6.76 11.33
C ILE A 211 17.11 8.25 11.70
N PRO A 212 17.45 8.64 12.95
CA PRO A 212 17.38 10.02 13.38
C PRO A 212 18.49 10.84 12.69
N LEU A 213 18.13 11.86 11.93
CA LEU A 213 19.07 12.73 11.25
C LEU A 213 19.37 13.98 12.09
N TYR A 214 18.33 14.60 12.65
CA TYR A 214 18.50 15.78 13.52
C TYR A 214 17.34 15.89 14.52
N LYS A 215 17.53 16.76 15.53
CA LYS A 215 16.53 17.04 16.56
C LYS A 215 16.12 18.51 16.48
N LYS A 216 14.82 18.77 16.58
CA LYS A 216 14.27 20.13 16.74
C LYS A 216 13.56 20.25 18.08
N ALA A 217 13.77 21.38 18.76
CA ALA A 217 12.99 21.70 19.92
C ALA A 217 11.52 21.90 19.55
N LYS A 218 10.61 21.33 20.32
CA LYS A 218 9.18 21.56 20.12
C LYS A 218 8.85 22.97 20.62
N GLU A 219 8.38 23.85 19.75
CA GLU A 219 7.87 25.17 20.12
C GLU A 219 6.63 24.98 21.03
N LYS A 220 6.64 25.69 22.16
CA LYS A 220 5.47 25.74 23.07
C LYS A 220 4.37 26.51 22.36
N THR A 221 3.36 25.85 21.86
CA THR A 221 2.15 26.53 21.41
C THR A 221 1.36 26.93 22.66
N TYR A 222 1.47 28.15 23.11
CA TYR A 222 0.55 28.71 24.09
C TYR A 222 -0.81 28.83 23.40
N LYS A 223 -1.78 27.98 23.77
CA LYS A 223 -3.17 28.27 23.54
C LYS A 223 -3.53 29.46 24.41
N ASN A 224 -3.63 30.63 23.81
CA ASN A 224 -4.36 31.73 24.42
C ASN A 224 -5.84 31.35 24.41
N ASP A 225 -6.32 30.77 25.48
CA ASP A 225 -7.76 30.67 25.75
C ASP A 225 -8.26 32.10 26.01
N LYS A 226 -8.92 32.68 25.02
CA LYS A 226 -9.81 33.84 25.19
C LYS A 226 -11.21 33.33 25.38
#